data_06397a1feaf09dddb1b722f19edfe7ea
#
_entry.id   06397a1feaf09dddb1b722f19edfe7ea
#
_cell.length_a   1.000
_cell.length_b   1.000
_cell.length_c   1.000
_cell.angle_alpha   90.00
_cell.angle_beta   90.00
_cell.angle_gamma   90.00
#
_symmetry.space_group_name_H-M   'P 1'
#
loop_
_entity.id
_entity.type
_entity.pdbx_description
1 polymer ?
#
loop_
_entity_poly.entity_id
_entity_poly.type
_entity_poly.pdbx_seq_one_letter_code
_entity_poly.pdbx_strand_id
1 'polypeptide(L)'
;MELSEALRKKYTKEQLSARDAQRLAEFIVWGPVVFQASRLMVKWGILDLLRDADKGLTRQEIVAQTGLSDYAVKCLLEASLCIETILVDPETDRFSLSKTGWFLLNDPATRVNIDFNHDVNYEGWFHLEESL
;
A
#
# COMPACT_ATOMS: atom_id res chain seq x y z
N MET A 1 -15.90 -28.33 -4.25
CA MET A 1 -16.38 -27.12 -3.58
C MET A 1 -17.63 -26.63 -4.26
N GLU A 2 -18.78 -26.61 -3.55
CA GLU A 2 -19.98 -25.98 -4.08
C GLU A 2 -20.00 -24.50 -3.87
N LEU A 3 -19.93 -23.74 -4.97
CA LEU A 3 -20.04 -22.29 -4.93
C LEU A 3 -21.51 -21.88 -4.80
N SER A 4 -21.80 -20.91 -3.95
CA SER A 4 -23.13 -20.30 -3.90
C SER A 4 -23.50 -19.67 -5.25
N GLU A 5 -24.79 -19.51 -5.53
CA GLU A 5 -25.27 -18.95 -6.80
C GLU A 5 -24.70 -17.53 -7.05
N ALA A 6 -24.59 -16.71 -6.00
CA ALA A 6 -23.98 -15.37 -6.07
C ALA A 6 -22.50 -15.41 -6.50
N LEU A 7 -21.73 -16.35 -5.95
CA LEU A 7 -20.32 -16.55 -6.33
C LEU A 7 -20.17 -17.08 -7.74
N ARG A 8 -21.04 -18.02 -8.15
CA ARG A 8 -21.07 -18.53 -9.52
C ARG A 8 -21.30 -17.38 -10.50
N LYS A 9 -22.31 -16.54 -10.25
CA LYS A 9 -22.62 -15.38 -11.12
C LYS A 9 -21.45 -14.41 -11.22
N LYS A 10 -20.71 -14.19 -10.13
CA LYS A 10 -19.55 -13.28 -10.08
C LYS A 10 -18.35 -13.81 -10.88
N TYR A 11 -18.09 -15.12 -10.83
CA TYR A 11 -16.85 -15.70 -11.37
C TYR A 11 -17.03 -16.51 -12.67
N THR A 12 -18.19 -16.48 -13.33
CA THR A 12 -18.44 -17.19 -14.59
C THR A 12 -18.02 -16.42 -15.84
N LYS A 13 -17.81 -15.11 -15.72
CA LYS A 13 -17.41 -14.26 -16.85
C LYS A 13 -16.31 -13.31 -16.43
N GLU A 14 -15.34 -13.12 -17.33
CA GLU A 14 -14.34 -12.07 -17.18
C GLU A 14 -15.02 -10.69 -17.17
N GLN A 15 -14.69 -9.88 -16.16
CA GLN A 15 -15.27 -8.55 -15.98
C GLN A 15 -14.21 -7.43 -16.09
N LEU A 16 -12.92 -7.79 -16.07
CA LEU A 16 -11.85 -6.84 -16.16
C LEU A 16 -11.55 -6.50 -17.63
N SER A 17 -11.26 -5.25 -17.90
CA SER A 17 -10.63 -4.89 -19.16
C SER A 17 -9.22 -5.49 -19.21
N ALA A 18 -8.65 -5.65 -20.43
CA ALA A 18 -7.29 -6.13 -20.57
C ALA A 18 -6.27 -5.29 -19.79
N ARG A 19 -6.48 -3.97 -19.72
CA ARG A 19 -5.64 -3.04 -18.98
C ARG A 19 -5.76 -3.25 -17.46
N ASP A 20 -6.97 -3.44 -16.95
CA ASP A 20 -7.19 -3.67 -15.51
C ASP A 20 -6.66 -5.03 -15.08
N ALA A 21 -6.81 -6.05 -15.92
CA ALA A 21 -6.23 -7.37 -15.69
C ALA A 21 -4.69 -7.31 -15.65
N GLN A 22 -4.05 -6.56 -16.56
CA GLN A 22 -2.61 -6.34 -16.54
C GLN A 22 -2.16 -5.63 -15.26
N ARG A 23 -2.82 -4.53 -14.87
CA ARG A 23 -2.52 -3.81 -13.63
C ARG A 23 -2.64 -4.73 -12.40
N LEU A 24 -3.68 -5.55 -12.34
CA LEU A 24 -3.86 -6.51 -11.25
C LEU A 24 -2.75 -7.56 -11.22
N ALA A 25 -2.35 -8.09 -12.38
CA ALA A 25 -1.26 -9.04 -12.47
C ALA A 25 0.08 -8.44 -11.98
N GLU A 26 0.40 -7.21 -12.38
CA GLU A 26 1.57 -6.48 -11.89
C GLU A 26 1.49 -6.24 -10.37
N PHE A 27 0.32 -5.84 -9.86
CA PHE A 27 0.11 -5.66 -8.42
C PHE A 27 0.37 -6.96 -7.62
N ILE A 28 -0.06 -8.11 -8.14
CA ILE A 28 0.18 -9.42 -7.52
C ILE A 28 1.69 -9.74 -7.51
N VAL A 29 2.39 -9.52 -8.62
CA VAL A 29 3.84 -9.80 -8.72
C VAL A 29 4.64 -8.92 -7.76
N TRP A 30 4.28 -7.64 -7.62
CA TRP A 30 4.92 -6.69 -6.72
C TRP A 30 4.36 -6.72 -5.29
N GLY A 31 3.46 -7.65 -4.98
CA GLY A 31 2.81 -7.76 -3.66
C GLY A 31 3.73 -7.63 -2.45
N PRO A 32 4.90 -8.30 -2.40
CA PRO A 32 5.84 -8.14 -1.29
C PRO A 32 6.34 -6.71 -1.10
N VAL A 33 6.66 -6.02 -2.21
CA VAL A 33 7.11 -4.62 -2.17
C VAL A 33 5.97 -3.69 -1.78
N VAL A 34 4.78 -3.89 -2.37
CA VAL A 34 3.56 -3.13 -2.05
C VAL A 34 3.25 -3.21 -0.55
N PHE A 35 3.28 -4.41 0.00
CA PHE A 35 3.01 -4.62 1.43
C PHE A 35 4.07 -3.96 2.31
N GLN A 36 5.35 -4.21 2.07
CA GLN A 36 6.41 -3.68 2.93
C GLN A 36 6.58 -2.16 2.82
N ALA A 37 6.45 -1.59 1.63
CA ALA A 37 6.48 -0.14 1.47
C ALA A 37 5.32 0.53 2.23
N SER A 38 4.09 0.01 2.08
CA SER A 38 2.92 0.52 2.79
C SER A 38 3.08 0.42 4.31
N ARG A 39 3.58 -0.72 4.79
CA ARG A 39 3.84 -0.94 6.21
C ARG A 39 4.89 0.05 6.76
N LEU A 40 5.97 0.29 6.03
CA LEU A 40 7.01 1.23 6.46
C LEU A 40 6.51 2.68 6.46
N MET A 41 5.67 3.06 5.51
CA MET A 41 5.02 4.38 5.49
C MET A 41 4.17 4.62 6.75
N VAL A 42 3.50 3.58 7.23
CA VAL A 42 2.76 3.61 8.50
C VAL A 42 3.72 3.59 9.70
N LYS A 43 4.65 2.63 9.74
CA LYS A 43 5.55 2.39 10.88
C LYS A 43 6.44 3.61 11.19
N TRP A 44 6.92 4.29 10.17
CA TRP A 44 7.80 5.45 10.31
C TRP A 44 7.05 6.79 10.39
N GLY A 45 5.73 6.73 10.49
CA GLY A 45 4.88 7.90 10.71
C GLY A 45 4.74 8.83 9.51
N ILE A 46 5.17 8.41 8.30
CA ILE A 46 5.08 9.26 7.12
C ILE A 46 3.62 9.53 6.74
N LEU A 47 2.74 8.50 6.81
CA LEU A 47 1.31 8.71 6.54
C LEU A 47 0.65 9.59 7.61
N ASP A 48 1.10 9.52 8.89
CA ASP A 48 0.62 10.42 9.95
C ASP A 48 0.98 11.88 9.64
N LEU A 49 2.23 12.14 9.25
CA LEU A 49 2.66 13.47 8.85
C LEU A 49 1.83 14.02 7.68
N LEU A 50 1.55 13.18 6.68
CA LEU A 50 0.75 13.58 5.51
C LEU A 50 -0.73 13.79 5.87
N ARG A 51 -1.27 13.04 6.84
CA ARG A 51 -2.64 13.26 7.36
C ARG A 51 -2.77 14.62 8.03
N ASP A 52 -1.76 15.00 8.80
CA ASP A 52 -1.79 16.19 9.66
C ASP A 52 -1.35 17.46 8.90
N ALA A 53 -0.91 17.33 7.66
CA ALA A 53 -0.44 18.42 6.81
C ALA A 53 -1.50 18.86 5.79
N ASP A 54 -2.32 19.86 6.13
CA ASP A 54 -3.41 20.36 5.26
C ASP A 54 -2.97 20.74 3.83
N LYS A 55 -1.74 21.20 3.67
CA LYS A 55 -1.17 21.60 2.38
C LYS A 55 -0.22 20.56 1.78
N GLY A 56 -0.16 19.36 2.38
CA GLY A 56 0.84 18.37 2.03
C GLY A 56 2.28 18.77 2.44
N LEU A 57 3.23 17.85 2.21
CA LEU A 57 4.64 18.03 2.55
C LEU A 57 5.54 17.75 1.34
N THR A 58 6.61 18.49 1.20
CA THR A 58 7.70 18.17 0.27
C THR A 58 8.54 17.01 0.82
N ARG A 59 9.31 16.35 -0.05
CA ARG A 59 10.24 15.29 0.38
C ARG A 59 11.20 15.77 1.45
N GLN A 60 11.75 16.99 1.31
CA GLN A 60 12.69 17.56 2.27
C GLN A 60 12.06 17.82 3.64
N GLU A 61 10.82 18.28 3.67
CA GLU A 61 10.08 18.46 4.91
C GLU A 61 9.84 17.12 5.62
N ILE A 62 9.52 16.04 4.86
CA ILE A 62 9.38 14.69 5.40
C ILE A 62 10.70 14.16 5.96
N VAL A 63 11.81 14.32 5.22
CA VAL A 63 13.16 13.96 5.69
C VAL A 63 13.49 14.67 7.00
N ALA A 64 13.25 15.99 7.07
CA ALA A 64 13.54 16.78 8.26
C ALA A 64 12.71 16.35 9.48
N GLN A 65 11.44 15.95 9.28
CA GLN A 65 10.55 15.56 10.38
C GLN A 65 10.73 14.11 10.83
N THR A 66 11.11 13.22 9.91
CA THR A 66 11.29 11.79 10.23
C THR A 66 12.71 11.43 10.66
N GLY A 67 13.71 12.20 10.26
CA GLY A 67 15.13 11.86 10.42
C GLY A 67 15.60 10.71 9.53
N LEU A 68 14.76 10.23 8.60
CA LEU A 68 15.13 9.21 7.63
C LEU A 68 16.08 9.78 6.57
N SER A 69 16.85 8.91 5.91
CA SER A 69 17.67 9.34 4.79
C SER A 69 16.81 9.82 3.61
N ASP A 70 17.31 10.80 2.85
CA ASP A 70 16.62 11.29 1.64
C ASP A 70 16.32 10.15 0.65
N TYR A 71 17.24 9.21 0.51
CA TYR A 71 17.07 8.03 -0.33
C TYR A 71 15.90 7.15 0.14
N ALA A 72 15.79 6.87 1.43
CA ALA A 72 14.71 6.06 1.98
C ALA A 72 13.35 6.73 1.76
N VAL A 73 13.24 8.03 2.06
CA VAL A 73 12.01 8.80 1.83
C VAL A 73 11.65 8.81 0.36
N LYS A 74 12.62 9.05 -0.54
CA LYS A 74 12.39 9.01 -1.99
C LYS A 74 11.81 7.67 -2.43
N CYS A 75 12.45 6.56 -2.08
CA CYS A 75 12.00 5.22 -2.48
C CYS A 75 10.58 4.92 -1.98
N LEU A 76 10.27 5.29 -0.74
CA LEU A 76 8.95 5.08 -0.18
C LEU A 76 7.87 5.93 -0.82
N LEU A 77 8.17 7.20 -1.12
CA LEU A 77 7.23 8.08 -1.82
C LEU A 77 6.95 7.58 -3.25
N GLU A 78 8.00 7.18 -4.00
CA GLU A 78 7.84 6.63 -5.34
C GLU A 78 7.01 5.34 -5.34
N ALA A 79 7.30 4.39 -4.44
CA ALA A 79 6.50 3.18 -4.27
C ALA A 79 5.04 3.52 -3.90
N SER A 80 4.84 4.46 -2.98
CA SER A 80 3.51 4.86 -2.50
C SER A 80 2.66 5.56 -3.57
N LEU A 81 3.27 6.30 -4.49
CA LEU A 81 2.59 6.85 -5.66
C LEU A 81 2.14 5.72 -6.62
N CYS A 82 3.02 4.74 -6.88
CA CYS A 82 2.68 3.61 -7.75
C CYS A 82 1.49 2.78 -7.23
N ILE A 83 1.34 2.67 -5.91
CA ILE A 83 0.24 1.94 -5.27
C ILE A 83 -0.92 2.84 -4.80
N GLU A 84 -0.87 4.11 -5.18
CA GLU A 84 -1.94 5.09 -4.94
C GLU A 84 -2.30 5.29 -3.45
N THR A 85 -1.32 5.13 -2.54
CA THR A 85 -1.51 5.41 -1.11
C THR A 85 -1.29 6.88 -0.74
N ILE A 86 -0.62 7.62 -1.62
CA ILE A 86 -0.43 9.07 -1.53
C ILE A 86 -0.70 9.71 -2.90
N LEU A 87 -0.83 11.02 -2.88
CA LEU A 87 -0.95 11.87 -4.06
C LEU A 87 0.20 12.87 -4.10
N VAL A 88 0.51 13.41 -5.27
CA VAL A 88 1.47 14.49 -5.43
C VAL A 88 0.84 15.63 -6.23
N ASP A 89 1.07 16.85 -5.79
CA ASP A 89 0.78 18.05 -6.57
C ASP A 89 1.95 18.34 -7.51
N PRO A 90 1.75 18.26 -8.84
CA PRO A 90 2.83 18.43 -9.81
C PRO A 90 3.37 19.85 -9.91
N GLU A 91 2.66 20.85 -9.38
CA GLU A 91 3.11 22.25 -9.41
C GLU A 91 3.99 22.60 -8.20
N THR A 92 3.74 21.96 -7.08
CA THR A 92 4.40 22.28 -5.80
C THR A 92 5.30 21.18 -5.26
N ASP A 93 5.31 20.00 -5.89
CA ASP A 93 6.00 18.78 -5.43
C ASP A 93 5.64 18.41 -3.98
N ARG A 94 4.41 18.72 -3.56
CA ARG A 94 3.88 18.38 -2.24
C ARG A 94 3.08 17.09 -2.29
N PHE A 95 3.39 16.21 -1.35
CA PHE A 95 2.70 14.93 -1.17
C PHE A 95 1.60 15.08 -0.15
N SER A 96 0.49 14.41 -0.41
CA SER A 96 -0.69 14.37 0.47
C SER A 96 -1.24 12.96 0.60
N LEU A 97 -1.99 12.71 1.66
CA LEU A 97 -2.60 11.41 1.92
C LEU A 97 -3.76 11.14 0.95
N SER A 98 -3.76 9.96 0.32
CA SER A 98 -4.92 9.50 -0.46
C SER A 98 -5.98 8.84 0.45
N LYS A 99 -7.15 8.50 -0.12
CA LYS A 99 -8.17 7.69 0.58
C LYS A 99 -7.63 6.30 0.95
N THR A 100 -6.86 5.67 0.06
CA THR A 100 -6.22 4.38 0.33
C THR A 100 -5.24 4.49 1.51
N GLY A 101 -4.39 5.50 1.50
CA GLY A 101 -3.47 5.78 2.61
C GLY A 101 -4.20 6.09 3.92
N TRP A 102 -5.34 6.78 3.85
CA TRP A 102 -6.16 7.04 5.02
C TRP A 102 -6.69 5.75 5.67
N PHE A 103 -7.17 4.79 4.87
CA PHE A 103 -7.61 3.48 5.38
C PHE A 103 -6.46 2.67 5.96
N LEU A 104 -5.28 2.64 5.31
CA LEU A 104 -4.09 1.99 5.86
C LEU A 104 -3.72 2.51 7.25
N LEU A 105 -3.93 3.81 7.49
CA LEU A 105 -3.57 4.47 8.73
C LEU A 105 -4.64 4.35 9.81
N ASN A 106 -5.91 4.52 9.45
CA ASN A 106 -6.98 4.79 10.41
C ASN A 106 -8.01 3.66 10.58
N ASP A 107 -8.09 2.72 9.62
CA ASP A 107 -9.03 1.61 9.76
C ASP A 107 -8.48 0.54 10.69
N PRO A 108 -9.15 0.26 11.85
CA PRO A 108 -8.63 -0.69 12.84
C PRO A 108 -8.43 -2.10 12.30
N ALA A 109 -9.32 -2.58 11.43
CA ALA A 109 -9.20 -3.91 10.85
C ALA A 109 -8.00 -4.01 9.91
N THR A 110 -7.78 -3.00 9.08
CA THR A 110 -6.62 -2.92 8.18
C THR A 110 -5.32 -2.85 8.98
N ARG A 111 -5.28 -2.08 10.08
CA ARG A 111 -4.11 -1.98 10.95
C ARG A 111 -3.75 -3.32 11.60
N VAL A 112 -4.71 -4.01 12.19
CA VAL A 112 -4.50 -5.34 12.78
C VAL A 112 -4.01 -6.33 11.72
N ASN A 113 -4.54 -6.28 10.50
CA ASN A 113 -4.12 -7.15 9.42
C ASN A 113 -2.69 -6.85 8.94
N ILE A 114 -2.24 -5.59 8.94
CA ILE A 114 -0.85 -5.24 8.62
C ILE A 114 0.09 -5.90 9.63
N ASP A 115 -0.17 -5.71 10.92
CA ASP A 115 0.68 -6.24 11.99
C ASP A 115 0.65 -7.78 12.00
N PHE A 116 -0.54 -8.39 11.91
CA PHE A 116 -0.68 -9.84 11.85
C PHE A 116 0.04 -10.48 10.65
N ASN A 117 -0.12 -9.90 9.46
CA ASN A 117 0.56 -10.44 8.28
C ASN A 117 2.07 -10.30 8.38
N HIS A 118 2.58 -9.19 8.92
CA HIS A 118 4.02 -9.01 9.06
C HIS A 118 4.62 -9.89 10.15
N ASP A 119 4.03 -9.87 11.35
CA ASP A 119 4.64 -10.46 12.54
C ASP A 119 4.41 -11.97 12.63
N VAL A 120 3.34 -12.50 12.02
CA VAL A 120 2.95 -13.90 12.13
C VAL A 120 3.10 -14.64 10.81
N ASN A 121 2.63 -14.08 9.70
CA ASN A 121 2.45 -14.83 8.46
C ASN A 121 3.56 -14.64 7.44
N TYR A 122 4.24 -13.48 7.42
CA TYR A 122 5.08 -13.10 6.27
C TYR A 122 6.24 -14.06 6.04
N GLU A 123 6.93 -14.48 7.10
CA GLU A 123 8.00 -15.46 7.02
C GLU A 123 7.46 -16.86 6.67
N GLY A 124 6.32 -17.24 7.26
CA GLY A 124 5.69 -18.53 6.98
C GLY A 124 5.22 -18.68 5.52
N TRP A 125 4.80 -17.60 4.90
CA TRP A 125 4.37 -17.65 3.49
C TRP A 125 5.51 -17.84 2.50
N PHE A 126 6.74 -17.59 2.89
CA PHE A 126 7.89 -17.93 2.08
C PHE A 126 8.01 -19.46 1.88
N HIS A 127 7.48 -20.25 2.83
CA HIS A 127 7.47 -21.71 2.83
C HIS A 127 6.10 -22.30 2.45
N LEU A 128 5.23 -21.53 1.82
CA LEU A 128 3.85 -21.97 1.50
C LEU A 128 3.85 -23.21 0.59
N GLU A 129 4.74 -23.29 -0.39
CA GLU A 129 4.85 -24.43 -1.32
C GLU A 129 5.15 -25.74 -0.57
N GLU A 130 5.99 -25.68 0.45
CA GLU A 130 6.35 -26.85 1.27
C GLU A 130 5.21 -27.30 2.20
N SER A 131 4.25 -26.39 2.45
CA SER A 131 3.12 -26.63 3.36
C SER A 131 1.88 -27.19 2.67
N LEU A 132 1.78 -27.09 1.34
CA LEU A 132 0.65 -27.55 0.51
C LEU A 132 0.95 -28.87 -0.20
#